data_925bb9ab6044953f5bcf1acf51ac3f24
#
_entry.id   925bb9ab6044953f5bcf1acf51ac3f24
#
_cell.length_a   1.000
_cell.length_b   1.000
_cell.length_c   1.000
_cell.angle_alpha   90.00
_cell.angle_beta   90.00
_cell.angle_gamma   90.00
#
_symmetry.space_group_name_H-M   'P 1'
#
loop_
_entity.id
_entity.type
_entity.pdbx_description
1 polymer ?
#
loop_
_entity_poly.entity_id
_entity_poly.type
_entity_poly.pdbx_seq_one_letter_code
_entity_poly.pdbx_strand_id
1 'polypeptide(L)'
;MNNIFHTIQALWPEYTKSDKKVATFILDQQQNITNMTLADIAGEAGVSEGSVVRFLNKLGIKKLIDLKLSIAKSAEEKHPAEGALSAVVEEEFSDVVHNTASLMDPERLCRAVDLMEHSRQVYFFGVAVSGIAASTGENSFIRMGKPVHAILEGHMQMIAAAGLTEEDVVVVFSLTGNTRDTCEAAALARQQGARIISVTSYVNSQLARISDVVLQTFAKEEIINGGRITGLVSQLYVLDCLKREYNKRNRARTVRLKEEIGKAILSKKV
;
A
#
# COMPACT_ATOMS: atom_id res chain seq x y z
N MET A 1 -13.09 -27.92 -7.86
CA MET A 1 -11.89 -27.99 -6.98
C MET A 1 -12.36 -27.79 -5.54
N ASN A 2 -11.84 -28.54 -4.56
CA ASN A 2 -12.31 -28.36 -3.19
C ASN A 2 -11.91 -26.98 -2.66
N ASN A 3 -12.90 -26.23 -2.21
CA ASN A 3 -12.68 -24.96 -1.52
C ASN A 3 -11.80 -25.19 -0.29
N ILE A 4 -10.69 -24.46 -0.14
CA ILE A 4 -9.73 -24.66 0.94
C ILE A 4 -10.37 -24.55 2.33
N PHE A 5 -11.38 -23.69 2.48
CA PHE A 5 -12.13 -23.53 3.73
C PHE A 5 -12.92 -24.78 4.10
N HIS A 6 -13.52 -25.45 3.09
CA HIS A 6 -14.17 -26.76 3.30
C HIS A 6 -13.17 -27.83 3.73
N THR A 7 -11.97 -27.83 3.13
CA THR A 7 -10.90 -28.76 3.52
C THR A 7 -10.46 -28.52 4.97
N ILE A 8 -10.28 -27.26 5.37
CA ILE A 8 -9.94 -26.91 6.76
C ILE A 8 -11.03 -27.37 7.73
N GLN A 9 -12.28 -27.20 7.40
CA GLN A 9 -13.42 -27.61 8.22
C GLN A 9 -13.55 -29.15 8.30
N ALA A 10 -13.37 -29.85 7.19
CA ALA A 10 -13.47 -31.30 7.13
C ALA A 10 -12.40 -32.01 7.99
N LEU A 11 -11.20 -31.47 8.08
CA LEU A 11 -10.11 -32.02 8.87
C LEU A 11 -10.12 -31.56 10.35
N TRP A 12 -11.11 -30.79 10.77
CA TRP A 12 -11.21 -30.23 12.13
C TRP A 12 -11.07 -31.26 13.27
N PRO A 13 -11.65 -32.49 13.16
CA PRO A 13 -11.49 -33.50 14.21
C PRO A 13 -10.04 -33.99 14.42
N GLU A 14 -9.20 -33.89 13.38
CA GLU A 14 -7.81 -34.36 13.38
C GLU A 14 -6.81 -33.29 13.88
N TYR A 15 -7.28 -32.09 14.19
CA TYR A 15 -6.43 -30.95 14.55
C TYR A 15 -6.02 -30.99 16.03
N THR A 16 -4.74 -30.77 16.26
CA THR A 16 -4.18 -30.48 17.61
C THR A 16 -4.66 -29.09 18.07
N LYS A 17 -4.42 -28.74 19.34
CA LYS A 17 -4.73 -27.42 19.88
C LYS A 17 -4.05 -26.28 19.07
N SER A 18 -2.81 -26.51 18.64
CA SER A 18 -2.08 -25.55 17.82
C SER A 18 -2.66 -25.43 16.42
N ASP A 19 -3.02 -26.58 15.79
CA ASP A 19 -3.65 -26.59 14.48
C ASP A 19 -4.99 -25.84 14.49
N LYS A 20 -5.80 -26.04 15.54
CA LYS A 20 -7.10 -25.35 15.70
C LYS A 20 -6.95 -23.84 15.79
N LYS A 21 -5.91 -23.34 16.47
CA LYS A 21 -5.64 -21.90 16.51
C LYS A 21 -5.34 -21.34 15.11
N VAL A 22 -4.47 -22.03 14.34
CA VAL A 22 -4.15 -21.61 12.97
C VAL A 22 -5.39 -21.73 12.08
N ALA A 23 -6.14 -22.83 12.18
CA ALA A 23 -7.36 -23.05 11.41
C ALA A 23 -8.42 -21.96 11.68
N THR A 24 -8.70 -21.66 12.95
CA THR A 24 -9.63 -20.58 13.35
C THR A 24 -9.16 -19.27 12.78
N PHE A 25 -7.89 -18.92 12.97
CA PHE A 25 -7.34 -17.67 12.47
C PHE A 25 -7.51 -17.53 10.94
N ILE A 26 -7.21 -18.61 10.17
CA ILE A 26 -7.38 -18.59 8.70
C ILE A 26 -8.86 -18.44 8.31
N LEU A 27 -9.77 -19.11 9.03
CA LEU A 27 -11.20 -19.02 8.74
C LEU A 27 -11.78 -17.65 9.05
N ASP A 28 -11.32 -16.99 10.12
CA ASP A 28 -11.78 -15.67 10.56
C ASP A 28 -11.17 -14.54 9.71
N GLN A 29 -9.91 -14.68 9.29
CA GLN A 29 -9.13 -13.67 8.59
C GLN A 29 -9.01 -13.92 7.08
N GLN A 30 -9.96 -14.63 6.46
CA GLN A 30 -9.92 -15.12 5.07
C GLN A 30 -9.30 -14.14 4.05
N GLN A 31 -9.66 -12.86 4.16
CA GLN A 31 -9.22 -11.81 3.21
C GLN A 31 -7.85 -11.22 3.56
N ASN A 32 -7.45 -11.24 4.82
CA ASN A 32 -6.19 -10.63 5.27
C ASN A 32 -4.98 -11.56 5.11
N ILE A 33 -5.20 -12.89 5.13
CA ILE A 33 -4.16 -13.92 5.00
C ILE A 33 -3.32 -13.74 3.73
N THR A 34 -3.92 -13.28 2.64
CA THR A 34 -3.24 -13.11 1.36
C THR A 34 -2.05 -12.15 1.44
N ASN A 35 -2.05 -11.23 2.41
CA ASN A 35 -1.01 -10.21 2.58
C ASN A 35 -0.07 -10.45 3.79
N MET A 36 -0.29 -11.53 4.55
CA MET A 36 0.48 -11.85 5.74
C MET A 36 1.70 -12.71 5.43
N THR A 37 2.78 -12.54 6.19
CA THR A 37 3.92 -13.47 6.20
C THR A 37 3.64 -14.67 7.12
N LEU A 38 4.50 -15.70 7.08
CA LEU A 38 4.42 -16.82 8.05
C LEU A 38 4.54 -16.30 9.50
N ALA A 39 5.42 -15.33 9.72
CA ALA A 39 5.62 -14.72 11.03
C ALA A 39 4.37 -13.97 11.51
N ASP A 40 3.70 -13.24 10.62
CA ASP A 40 2.47 -12.51 10.96
C ASP A 40 1.34 -13.50 11.33
N ILE A 41 1.15 -14.56 10.54
CA ILE A 41 0.14 -15.60 10.81
C ILE A 41 0.46 -16.30 12.15
N ALA A 42 1.72 -16.63 12.40
CA ALA A 42 2.13 -17.28 13.64
C ALA A 42 1.89 -16.38 14.85
N GLY A 43 2.27 -15.11 14.77
CA GLY A 43 2.09 -14.11 15.82
C GLY A 43 0.61 -13.89 16.16
N GLU A 44 -0.22 -13.67 15.16
CA GLU A 44 -1.66 -13.41 15.33
C GLU A 44 -2.42 -14.66 15.81
N ALA A 45 -2.06 -15.86 15.32
CA ALA A 45 -2.64 -17.11 15.78
C ALA A 45 -2.10 -17.57 17.15
N GLY A 46 -1.08 -16.90 17.70
CA GLY A 46 -0.46 -17.25 18.99
C GLY A 46 0.20 -18.64 18.97
N VAL A 47 0.98 -18.92 17.91
CA VAL A 47 1.72 -20.18 17.70
C VAL A 47 3.12 -19.88 17.11
N SER A 48 3.98 -20.91 16.99
CA SER A 48 5.26 -20.78 16.29
C SER A 48 5.08 -20.89 14.77
N GLU A 49 5.98 -20.29 13.97
CA GLU A 49 6.00 -20.45 12.50
C GLU A 49 6.06 -21.92 12.07
N GLY A 50 6.84 -22.75 12.79
CA GLY A 50 6.90 -24.19 12.55
C GLY A 50 5.55 -24.89 12.74
N SER A 51 4.66 -24.36 13.60
CA SER A 51 3.31 -24.88 13.76
C SER A 51 2.42 -24.50 12.57
N VAL A 52 2.57 -23.29 12.02
CA VAL A 52 1.89 -22.88 10.79
C VAL A 52 2.32 -23.75 9.62
N VAL A 53 3.62 -23.98 9.44
CA VAL A 53 4.15 -24.84 8.36
C VAL A 53 3.62 -26.28 8.49
N ARG A 54 3.62 -26.86 9.70
CA ARG A 54 3.06 -28.21 9.92
C ARG A 54 1.56 -28.26 9.59
N PHE A 55 0.80 -27.25 9.97
CA PHE A 55 -0.61 -27.16 9.64
C PHE A 55 -0.83 -27.09 8.12
N LEU A 56 -0.07 -26.27 7.39
CA LEU A 56 -0.15 -26.19 5.92
C LEU A 56 0.15 -27.55 5.28
N ASN A 57 1.16 -28.27 5.77
CA ASN A 57 1.50 -29.62 5.27
C ASN A 57 0.35 -30.63 5.48
N LYS A 58 -0.42 -30.52 6.56
CA LYS A 58 -1.62 -31.36 6.79
C LYS A 58 -2.72 -31.08 5.76
N LEU A 59 -2.80 -29.85 5.26
CA LEU A 59 -3.70 -29.46 4.18
C LEU A 59 -3.17 -29.85 2.79
N GLY A 60 -1.99 -30.49 2.69
CA GLY A 60 -1.32 -30.79 1.43
C GLY A 60 -0.65 -29.57 0.79
N ILE A 61 -0.50 -28.48 1.52
CA ILE A 61 0.06 -27.21 1.06
C ILE A 61 1.52 -27.11 1.45
N LYS A 62 2.41 -27.02 0.47
CA LYS A 62 3.87 -26.98 0.71
C LYS A 62 4.41 -25.58 1.00
N LYS A 63 3.80 -24.55 0.43
CA LYS A 63 4.26 -23.16 0.54
C LYS A 63 3.09 -22.25 0.92
N LEU A 64 3.37 -21.18 1.66
CA LEU A 64 2.37 -20.18 2.02
C LEU A 64 1.70 -19.56 0.79
N ILE A 65 2.45 -19.39 -0.31
CA ILE A 65 1.88 -18.86 -1.54
C ILE A 65 0.76 -19.74 -2.11
N ASP A 66 0.86 -21.07 -1.95
CA ASP A 66 -0.16 -21.99 -2.44
C ASP A 66 -1.45 -21.86 -1.62
N LEU A 67 -1.34 -21.64 -0.28
CA LEU A 67 -2.49 -21.31 0.57
C LEU A 67 -3.16 -20.01 0.09
N LYS A 68 -2.37 -18.98 -0.09
CA LYS A 68 -2.85 -17.67 -0.54
C LYS A 68 -3.59 -17.76 -1.87
N LEU A 69 -3.04 -18.49 -2.84
CA LEU A 69 -3.68 -18.74 -4.13
C LEU A 69 -4.99 -19.52 -3.99
N SER A 70 -5.04 -20.51 -3.09
CA SER A 70 -6.26 -21.29 -2.85
C SER A 70 -7.37 -20.44 -2.22
N ILE A 71 -7.00 -19.55 -1.29
CA ILE A 71 -7.94 -18.60 -0.66
C ILE A 71 -8.47 -17.62 -1.72
N ALA A 72 -7.59 -17.04 -2.53
CA ALA A 72 -7.96 -16.08 -3.55
C ALA A 72 -8.92 -16.69 -4.60
N LYS A 73 -8.67 -17.94 -5.07
CA LYS A 73 -9.59 -18.67 -5.96
C LYS A 73 -10.96 -18.91 -5.34
N SER A 74 -10.99 -19.25 -4.05
CA SER A 74 -12.26 -19.48 -3.33
C SER A 74 -13.07 -18.18 -3.14
N ALA A 75 -12.42 -17.02 -3.14
CA ALA A 75 -13.09 -15.72 -3.07
C ALA A 75 -13.72 -15.33 -4.43
N GLU A 76 -13.05 -15.64 -5.55
CA GLU A 76 -13.62 -15.40 -6.89
C GLU A 76 -14.90 -16.19 -7.17
N GLU A 77 -14.98 -17.44 -6.69
CA GLU A 77 -16.17 -18.27 -6.85
C GLU A 77 -17.41 -17.73 -6.10
N LYS A 78 -17.23 -16.80 -5.14
CA LYS A 78 -18.30 -16.23 -4.31
C LYS A 78 -18.92 -14.95 -4.85
N HIS A 79 -18.36 -14.34 -5.88
CA HIS A 79 -18.87 -13.11 -6.48
C HIS A 79 -19.16 -13.29 -7.98
N PRO A 80 -20.26 -13.93 -8.38
CA PRO A 80 -20.83 -13.64 -9.68
C PRO A 80 -21.32 -12.18 -9.63
N ALA A 81 -20.82 -11.34 -10.52
CA ALA A 81 -21.31 -9.97 -10.66
C ALA A 81 -22.76 -10.00 -11.14
N GLU A 82 -23.72 -10.00 -10.22
CA GLU A 82 -25.13 -9.75 -10.52
C GLU A 82 -25.28 -8.22 -10.68
N GLY A 83 -25.35 -7.78 -11.92
CA GLY A 83 -25.54 -6.37 -12.24
C GLY A 83 -24.86 -5.94 -13.54
N ALA A 84 -25.14 -4.74 -14.01
CA ALA A 84 -24.35 -4.12 -15.07
C ALA A 84 -22.90 -3.91 -14.57
N LEU A 85 -21.90 -4.30 -15.36
CA LEU A 85 -20.48 -4.19 -14.99
C LEU A 85 -20.10 -2.78 -14.51
N SER A 86 -20.70 -1.74 -15.10
CA SER A 86 -20.49 -0.35 -14.69
C SER A 86 -20.94 -0.08 -13.25
N ALA A 87 -22.05 -0.67 -12.81
CA ALA A 87 -22.56 -0.50 -11.44
C ALA A 87 -21.62 -1.18 -10.42
N VAL A 88 -21.10 -2.36 -10.74
CA VAL A 88 -20.12 -3.06 -9.90
C VAL A 88 -18.83 -2.24 -9.75
N VAL A 89 -18.32 -1.68 -10.84
CA VAL A 89 -17.12 -0.82 -10.81
C VAL A 89 -17.37 0.46 -10.03
N GLU A 90 -18.55 1.08 -10.18
CA GLU A 90 -18.95 2.27 -9.42
C GLU A 90 -18.98 1.99 -7.91
N GLU A 91 -19.60 0.88 -7.51
CA GLU A 91 -19.67 0.46 -6.11
C GLU A 91 -18.26 0.21 -5.54
N GLU A 92 -17.42 -0.55 -6.23
CA GLU A 92 -16.03 -0.82 -5.80
C GLU A 92 -15.21 0.47 -5.62
N PHE A 93 -15.33 1.44 -6.54
CA PHE A 93 -14.60 2.71 -6.45
C PHE A 93 -15.15 3.59 -5.33
N SER A 94 -16.47 3.65 -5.17
CA SER A 94 -17.13 4.37 -4.09
C SER A 94 -16.69 3.84 -2.72
N ASP A 95 -16.69 2.52 -2.55
CA ASP A 95 -16.26 1.86 -1.33
C ASP A 95 -14.80 2.16 -0.99
N VAL A 96 -13.91 2.07 -1.97
CA VAL A 96 -12.48 2.35 -1.78
C VAL A 96 -12.25 3.80 -1.35
N VAL A 97 -12.92 4.75 -2.00
CA VAL A 97 -12.81 6.17 -1.66
C VAL A 97 -13.39 6.44 -0.26
N HIS A 98 -14.60 5.94 0.02
CA HIS A 98 -15.26 6.13 1.31
C HIS A 98 -14.45 5.55 2.47
N ASN A 99 -14.01 4.31 2.33
CA ASN A 99 -13.24 3.64 3.38
C ASN A 99 -11.84 4.26 3.55
N THR A 100 -11.18 4.67 2.47
CA THR A 100 -9.90 5.40 2.58
C THR A 100 -10.10 6.74 3.30
N ALA A 101 -11.18 7.46 3.00
CA ALA A 101 -11.51 8.72 3.67
C ALA A 101 -11.72 8.53 5.18
N SER A 102 -12.40 7.45 5.58
CA SER A 102 -12.66 7.14 6.99
C SER A 102 -11.39 6.76 7.79
N LEU A 103 -10.36 6.26 7.11
CA LEU A 103 -9.06 5.92 7.70
C LEU A 103 -8.08 7.10 7.72
N MET A 104 -8.42 8.21 7.06
CA MET A 104 -7.55 9.39 6.98
C MET A 104 -7.51 10.12 8.33
N ASP A 105 -6.35 10.11 8.95
CA ASP A 105 -6.05 10.86 10.17
C ASP A 105 -5.53 12.28 9.81
N PRO A 106 -6.27 13.35 10.15
CA PRO A 106 -5.87 14.72 9.83
C PRO A 106 -4.52 15.13 10.46
N GLU A 107 -4.20 14.64 11.65
CA GLU A 107 -2.93 14.97 12.31
C GLU A 107 -1.75 14.33 11.59
N ARG A 108 -1.90 13.07 11.18
CA ARG A 108 -0.88 12.38 10.36
C ARG A 108 -0.71 13.05 9.00
N LEU A 109 -1.81 13.45 8.35
CA LEU A 109 -1.76 14.19 7.09
C LEU A 109 -1.00 15.51 7.27
N CYS A 110 -1.32 16.29 8.30
CA CYS A 110 -0.63 17.53 8.62
C CYS A 110 0.87 17.29 8.86
N ARG A 111 1.22 16.28 9.66
CA ARG A 111 2.62 15.91 9.94
C ARG A 111 3.37 15.48 8.68
N ALA A 112 2.74 14.71 7.79
CA ALA A 112 3.35 14.34 6.52
C ALA A 112 3.67 15.58 5.67
N VAL A 113 2.73 16.52 5.57
CA VAL A 113 2.94 17.77 4.83
C VAL A 113 4.01 18.63 5.50
N ASP A 114 4.08 18.70 6.83
CA ASP A 114 5.15 19.42 7.55
C ASP A 114 6.53 18.88 7.17
N LEU A 115 6.71 17.56 7.17
CA LEU A 115 7.95 16.93 6.75
C LEU A 115 8.31 17.27 5.31
N MET A 116 7.34 17.17 4.39
CA MET A 116 7.56 17.49 2.98
C MET A 116 7.88 18.97 2.77
N GLU A 117 7.22 19.87 3.49
CA GLU A 117 7.41 21.33 3.33
C GLU A 117 8.81 21.77 3.72
N HIS A 118 9.32 21.26 4.84
CA HIS A 118 10.62 21.64 5.39
C HIS A 118 11.80 20.85 4.82
N SER A 119 11.55 19.83 4.02
CA SER A 119 12.63 19.04 3.41
C SER A 119 13.34 19.79 2.28
N ARG A 120 14.59 19.48 2.07
CA ARG A 120 15.39 19.92 0.91
C ARG A 120 14.82 19.29 -0.37
N GLN A 121 14.65 17.98 -0.38
CA GLN A 121 14.12 17.19 -1.50
C GLN A 121 13.04 16.24 -1.02
N VAL A 122 12.09 15.94 -1.89
CA VAL A 122 11.09 14.90 -1.67
C VAL A 122 11.23 13.83 -2.77
N TYR A 123 11.31 12.59 -2.37
CA TYR A 123 11.33 11.46 -3.28
C TYR A 123 10.03 10.66 -3.13
N PHE A 124 9.45 10.26 -4.25
CA PHE A 124 8.29 9.38 -4.29
C PHE A 124 8.73 8.02 -4.81
N PHE A 125 8.71 7.01 -3.96
CA PHE A 125 9.02 5.64 -4.33
C PHE A 125 7.74 4.84 -4.56
N GLY A 126 7.69 4.09 -5.63
CA GLY A 126 6.61 3.16 -5.94
C GLY A 126 6.95 2.35 -7.18
N VAL A 127 6.51 1.10 -7.22
CA VAL A 127 6.71 0.22 -8.38
C VAL A 127 5.37 -0.20 -8.95
N ALA A 128 5.33 -0.58 -10.24
CA ALA A 128 4.13 -1.02 -10.94
C ALA A 128 2.96 -0.01 -10.74
N VAL A 129 1.80 -0.47 -10.26
CA VAL A 129 0.61 0.36 -10.03
C VAL A 129 0.90 1.50 -9.03
N SER A 130 1.65 1.23 -7.97
CA SER A 130 2.06 2.26 -6.99
C SER A 130 3.03 3.28 -7.60
N GLY A 131 3.79 2.90 -8.63
CA GLY A 131 4.61 3.81 -9.41
C GLY A 131 3.80 4.85 -10.17
N ILE A 132 2.59 4.50 -10.63
CA ILE A 132 1.67 5.46 -11.28
C ILE A 132 1.25 6.54 -10.27
N ALA A 133 0.94 6.18 -9.03
CA ALA A 133 0.64 7.14 -7.97
C ALA A 133 1.84 8.06 -7.69
N ALA A 134 3.05 7.50 -7.59
CA ALA A 134 4.29 8.26 -7.38
C ALA A 134 4.54 9.27 -8.51
N SER A 135 4.43 8.84 -9.76
CA SER A 135 4.60 9.71 -10.95
C SER A 135 3.53 10.81 -11.03
N THR A 136 2.27 10.47 -10.69
CA THR A 136 1.19 11.45 -10.60
C THR A 136 1.48 12.50 -9.53
N GLY A 137 2.07 12.06 -8.41
CA GLY A 137 2.53 12.92 -7.33
C GLY A 137 3.60 13.90 -7.79
N GLU A 138 4.66 13.43 -8.44
CA GLU A 138 5.72 14.28 -9.01
C GLU A 138 5.13 15.37 -9.89
N ASN A 139 4.30 14.98 -10.87
CA ASN A 139 3.62 15.93 -11.75
C ASN A 139 2.78 16.97 -11.00
N SER A 140 2.15 16.57 -9.91
CA SER A 140 1.29 17.46 -9.11
C SER A 140 2.10 18.44 -8.29
N PHE A 141 3.17 18.00 -7.61
CA PHE A 141 3.94 18.83 -6.69
C PHE A 141 4.90 19.79 -7.41
N ILE A 142 5.47 19.39 -8.55
CA ILE A 142 6.31 20.28 -9.36
C ILE A 142 5.54 21.53 -9.81
N ARG A 143 4.25 21.39 -10.11
CA ARG A 143 3.36 22.52 -10.46
C ARG A 143 3.03 23.43 -9.27
N MET A 144 3.36 23.04 -8.06
CA MET A 144 3.25 23.84 -6.85
C MET A 144 4.59 24.37 -6.37
N GLY A 145 5.65 24.13 -7.13
CA GLY A 145 7.00 24.61 -6.84
C GLY A 145 7.73 23.82 -5.77
N LYS A 146 7.25 22.61 -5.40
CA LYS A 146 7.99 21.69 -4.56
C LYS A 146 8.73 20.70 -5.45
N PRO A 147 10.08 20.66 -5.43
CA PRO A 147 10.83 19.63 -6.13
C PRO A 147 10.48 18.25 -5.56
N VAL A 148 10.00 17.37 -6.42
CA VAL A 148 9.70 15.97 -6.12
C VAL A 148 10.27 15.11 -7.24
N HIS A 149 10.86 13.97 -6.89
CA HIS A 149 11.41 13.01 -7.84
C HIS A 149 10.75 11.65 -7.65
N ALA A 150 10.02 11.17 -8.65
CA ALA A 150 9.44 9.84 -8.64
C ALA A 150 10.47 8.80 -9.12
N ILE A 151 10.74 7.78 -8.29
CA ILE A 151 11.62 6.67 -8.61
C ILE A 151 10.79 5.38 -8.67
N LEU A 152 10.62 4.86 -9.89
CA LEU A 152 9.61 3.85 -10.21
C LEU A 152 10.18 2.42 -10.32
N GLU A 153 11.48 2.27 -10.21
CA GLU A 153 12.20 1.01 -10.37
C GLU A 153 13.03 0.73 -9.11
N GLY A 154 12.97 -0.50 -8.59
CA GLY A 154 13.54 -0.87 -7.29
C GLY A 154 15.03 -0.66 -7.17
N HIS A 155 15.82 -1.00 -8.21
CA HIS A 155 17.25 -0.78 -8.21
C HIS A 155 17.61 0.73 -8.17
N MET A 156 16.86 1.55 -8.92
CA MET A 156 17.03 3.01 -8.88
C MET A 156 16.59 3.61 -7.55
N GLN A 157 15.60 3.03 -6.87
CA GLN A 157 15.23 3.42 -5.51
C GLN A 157 16.39 3.20 -4.54
N MET A 158 17.11 2.07 -4.63
CA MET A 158 18.29 1.79 -3.82
C MET A 158 19.43 2.80 -4.09
N ILE A 159 19.69 3.12 -5.37
CA ILE A 159 20.72 4.12 -5.74
C ILE A 159 20.34 5.49 -5.18
N ALA A 160 19.11 5.92 -5.34
CA ALA A 160 18.64 7.19 -4.79
C ALA A 160 18.74 7.21 -3.26
N ALA A 161 18.28 6.15 -2.59
CA ALA A 161 18.29 6.02 -1.13
C ALA A 161 19.68 6.17 -0.52
N ALA A 162 20.73 5.64 -1.18
CA ALA A 162 22.10 5.73 -0.72
C ALA A 162 22.67 7.16 -0.66
N GLY A 163 22.10 8.08 -1.45
CA GLY A 163 22.53 9.49 -1.49
C GLY A 163 21.68 10.46 -0.67
N LEU A 164 20.70 9.96 0.10
CA LEU A 164 19.82 10.80 0.92
C LEU A 164 20.48 11.22 2.24
N THR A 165 19.90 12.23 2.87
CA THR A 165 20.32 12.80 4.15
C THR A 165 19.11 13.08 5.04
N GLU A 166 19.34 13.55 6.27
CA GLU A 166 18.31 13.98 7.21
C GLU A 166 17.46 15.17 6.72
N GLU A 167 17.91 15.87 5.70
CA GLU A 167 17.16 16.97 5.07
C GLU A 167 16.14 16.48 4.03
N ASP A 168 16.14 15.19 3.71
CA ASP A 168 15.34 14.62 2.65
C ASP A 168 14.14 13.82 3.20
N VAL A 169 13.09 13.73 2.39
CA VAL A 169 11.88 12.97 2.71
C VAL A 169 11.58 11.98 1.59
N VAL A 170 11.25 10.76 1.97
CA VAL A 170 10.75 9.74 1.02
C VAL A 170 9.30 9.43 1.34
N VAL A 171 8.40 9.65 0.38
CA VAL A 171 7.01 9.18 0.41
C VAL A 171 6.96 7.87 -0.38
N VAL A 172 6.63 6.79 0.28
CA VAL A 172 6.65 5.45 -0.29
C VAL A 172 5.23 4.94 -0.52
N PHE A 173 4.88 4.72 -1.78
CA PHE A 173 3.62 4.11 -2.18
C PHE A 173 3.79 2.61 -2.30
N SER A 174 3.13 1.85 -1.44
CA SER A 174 3.10 0.38 -1.49
C SER A 174 1.83 -0.12 -0.80
N LEU A 175 0.90 -0.68 -1.57
CA LEU A 175 -0.40 -1.14 -1.03
C LEU A 175 -0.21 -2.16 0.09
N THR A 176 0.61 -3.17 -0.11
CA THR A 176 0.90 -4.17 0.92
C THR A 176 1.89 -3.69 1.98
N GLY A 177 2.73 -2.69 1.64
CA GLY A 177 3.84 -2.27 2.48
C GLY A 177 4.90 -3.36 2.71
N ASN A 178 4.91 -4.41 1.86
CA ASN A 178 5.81 -5.56 1.95
C ASN A 178 6.53 -5.85 0.60
N THR A 179 6.50 -4.93 -0.35
CA THR A 179 7.26 -5.04 -1.59
C THR A 179 8.75 -4.96 -1.26
N ARG A 180 9.45 -6.07 -1.43
CA ARG A 180 10.81 -6.28 -0.92
C ARG A 180 11.77 -5.15 -1.31
N ASP A 181 11.94 -4.91 -2.61
CA ASP A 181 12.92 -3.92 -3.11
C ASP A 181 12.61 -2.52 -2.58
N THR A 182 11.33 -2.13 -2.56
CA THR A 182 10.88 -0.83 -2.05
C THR A 182 11.08 -0.71 -0.53
N CYS A 183 10.86 -1.79 0.23
CA CYS A 183 11.10 -1.80 1.68
C CYS A 183 12.60 -1.70 2.00
N GLU A 184 13.44 -2.41 1.26
CA GLU A 184 14.91 -2.36 1.41
C GLU A 184 15.44 -0.94 1.09
N ALA A 185 14.95 -0.31 0.02
CA ALA A 185 15.32 1.06 -0.33
C ALA A 185 14.84 2.08 0.72
N ALA A 186 13.61 1.95 1.23
CA ALA A 186 13.11 2.81 2.29
C ALA A 186 13.91 2.64 3.60
N ALA A 187 14.30 1.41 3.93
CA ALA A 187 15.13 1.13 5.11
C ALA A 187 16.53 1.76 4.96
N LEU A 188 17.14 1.69 3.78
CA LEU A 188 18.41 2.36 3.49
C LEU A 188 18.26 3.88 3.60
N ALA A 189 17.23 4.47 3.01
CA ALA A 189 16.96 5.91 3.11
C ALA A 189 16.86 6.36 4.57
N ARG A 190 16.15 5.58 5.42
CA ARG A 190 16.07 5.84 6.86
C ARG A 190 17.42 5.75 7.55
N GLN A 191 18.26 4.79 7.19
CA GLN A 191 19.64 4.67 7.74
C GLN A 191 20.51 5.87 7.39
N GLN A 192 20.28 6.49 6.23
CA GLN A 192 20.93 7.75 5.83
C GLN A 192 20.33 8.99 6.52
N GLY A 193 19.32 8.83 7.36
CA GLY A 193 18.70 9.92 8.12
C GLY A 193 17.40 10.47 7.51
N ALA A 194 17.04 10.09 6.27
CA ALA A 194 15.85 10.60 5.61
C ALA A 194 14.56 10.21 6.36
N ARG A 195 13.57 11.10 6.34
CA ARG A 195 12.24 10.83 6.91
C ARG A 195 11.40 10.02 5.96
N ILE A 196 10.68 9.04 6.50
CA ILE A 196 9.87 8.12 5.72
C ILE A 196 8.38 8.35 5.98
N ILE A 197 7.62 8.60 4.92
CA ILE A 197 6.16 8.64 4.92
C ILE A 197 5.68 7.46 4.09
N SER A 198 4.86 6.58 4.64
CA SER A 198 4.28 5.48 3.87
C SER A 198 2.82 5.71 3.52
N VAL A 199 2.44 5.33 2.30
CA VAL A 199 1.06 5.25 1.82
C VAL A 199 0.76 3.77 1.58
N THR A 200 0.06 3.13 2.53
CA THR A 200 -0.13 1.67 2.56
C THR A 200 -1.48 1.28 3.16
N SER A 201 -2.00 0.12 2.78
CA SER A 201 -3.24 -0.42 3.37
C SER A 201 -2.99 -1.18 4.69
N TYR A 202 -1.74 -1.56 4.98
CA TYR A 202 -1.41 -2.41 6.13
C TYR A 202 -0.48 -1.70 7.12
N VAL A 203 -1.05 -1.26 8.24
CA VAL A 203 -0.34 -0.51 9.30
C VAL A 203 0.71 -1.33 10.04
N ASN A 204 0.66 -2.66 9.94
CA ASN A 204 1.63 -3.57 10.55
C ASN A 204 2.68 -4.11 9.56
N SER A 205 2.72 -3.57 8.33
CA SER A 205 3.67 -3.97 7.29
C SER A 205 5.12 -3.59 7.64
N GLN A 206 6.09 -4.18 6.92
CA GLN A 206 7.51 -3.83 7.07
C GLN A 206 7.75 -2.33 6.86
N LEU A 207 7.13 -1.77 5.82
CA LEU A 207 7.24 -0.36 5.50
C LEU A 207 6.65 0.53 6.61
N ALA A 208 5.47 0.19 7.11
CA ALA A 208 4.81 0.98 8.17
C ALA A 208 5.65 1.04 9.45
N ARG A 209 6.33 -0.05 9.83
CA ARG A 209 7.19 -0.12 11.03
C ARG A 209 8.41 0.80 10.98
N ILE A 210 8.89 1.13 9.80
CA ILE A 210 10.05 2.01 9.61
C ILE A 210 9.66 3.45 9.27
N SER A 211 8.37 3.75 9.16
CA SER A 211 7.87 5.06 8.73
C SER A 211 7.68 6.01 9.90
N ASP A 212 8.03 7.28 9.71
CA ASP A 212 7.76 8.37 10.65
C ASP A 212 6.28 8.75 10.65
N VAL A 213 5.62 8.59 9.47
CA VAL A 213 4.19 8.79 9.28
C VAL A 213 3.62 7.70 8.39
N VAL A 214 2.49 7.13 8.80
CA VAL A 214 1.73 6.16 7.99
C VAL A 214 0.41 6.79 7.59
N LEU A 215 0.20 6.97 6.30
CA LEU A 215 -1.06 7.38 5.70
C LEU A 215 -1.74 6.11 5.18
N GLN A 216 -2.81 5.72 5.87
CA GLN A 216 -3.48 4.47 5.58
C GLN A 216 -4.44 4.61 4.41
N THR A 217 -4.39 3.63 3.50
CA THR A 217 -5.37 3.46 2.41
C THR A 217 -6.27 2.27 2.71
N PHE A 218 -7.41 2.22 2.04
CA PHE A 218 -8.26 1.03 2.01
C PHE A 218 -8.22 0.44 0.60
N ALA A 219 -7.42 -0.60 0.42
CA ALA A 219 -7.47 -1.42 -0.78
C ALA A 219 -6.93 -2.80 -0.45
N LYS A 220 -7.56 -3.82 -1.02
CA LYS A 220 -7.11 -5.19 -0.93
C LYS A 220 -6.33 -5.52 -2.20
N GLU A 221 -5.06 -5.90 -2.05
CA GLU A 221 -4.31 -6.48 -3.15
C GLU A 221 -4.69 -7.95 -3.25
N GLU A 222 -5.34 -8.32 -4.33
CA GLU A 222 -5.67 -9.72 -4.63
C GLU A 222 -4.55 -10.35 -5.44
N ILE A 223 -4.06 -11.50 -4.99
CA ILE A 223 -2.92 -12.19 -5.61
C ILE A 223 -3.26 -12.63 -7.05
N ILE A 224 -4.51 -13.00 -7.32
CA ILE A 224 -4.95 -13.45 -8.65
C ILE A 224 -5.30 -12.28 -9.55
N ASN A 225 -5.97 -11.26 -9.00
CA ASN A 225 -6.39 -10.06 -9.71
C ASN A 225 -5.45 -8.87 -9.42
N GLY A 226 -4.17 -9.17 -9.21
CA GLY A 226 -3.16 -8.15 -8.93
C GLY A 226 -3.19 -7.01 -9.93
N GLY A 227 -3.05 -5.78 -9.45
CA GLY A 227 -3.10 -4.59 -10.29
C GLY A 227 -4.50 -4.00 -10.48
N ARG A 228 -5.50 -4.37 -9.68
CA ARG A 228 -6.80 -3.69 -9.69
C ARG A 228 -6.63 -2.18 -9.53
N ILE A 229 -7.36 -1.43 -10.33
CA ILE A 229 -7.34 0.04 -10.34
C ILE A 229 -7.80 0.62 -9.00
N THR A 230 -8.60 -0.10 -8.23
CA THR A 230 -9.07 0.31 -6.90
C THR A 230 -7.92 0.63 -5.93
N GLY A 231 -6.84 -0.16 -5.96
CA GLY A 231 -5.63 0.14 -5.18
C GLY A 231 -4.97 1.46 -5.57
N LEU A 232 -4.89 1.74 -6.87
CA LEU A 232 -4.41 3.03 -7.37
C LEU A 232 -5.33 4.18 -6.93
N VAL A 233 -6.66 3.99 -7.02
CA VAL A 233 -7.64 5.00 -6.61
C VAL A 233 -7.45 5.39 -5.14
N SER A 234 -7.23 4.41 -4.24
CA SER A 234 -6.97 4.68 -2.83
C SER A 234 -5.69 5.51 -2.61
N GLN A 235 -4.61 5.18 -3.32
CA GLN A 235 -3.35 5.94 -3.25
C GLN A 235 -3.48 7.35 -3.85
N LEU A 236 -4.23 7.50 -4.96
CA LEU A 236 -4.50 8.80 -5.57
C LEU A 236 -5.36 9.68 -4.65
N TYR A 237 -6.30 9.10 -3.91
CA TYR A 237 -7.08 9.83 -2.91
C TYR A 237 -6.15 10.44 -1.83
N VAL A 238 -5.27 9.64 -1.23
CA VAL A 238 -4.30 10.11 -0.23
C VAL A 238 -3.37 11.16 -0.83
N LEU A 239 -2.90 10.94 -2.05
CA LEU A 239 -2.07 11.91 -2.78
C LEU A 239 -2.78 13.25 -2.98
N ASP A 240 -4.08 13.25 -3.33
CA ASP A 240 -4.84 14.50 -3.50
C ASP A 240 -5.06 15.20 -2.15
N CYS A 241 -5.24 14.47 -1.05
CA CYS A 241 -5.27 15.04 0.29
C CYS A 241 -3.95 15.72 0.66
N LEU A 242 -2.80 15.05 0.44
CA LEU A 242 -1.46 15.63 0.65
C LEU A 242 -1.29 16.92 -0.17
N LYS A 243 -1.64 16.87 -1.44
CA LYS A 243 -1.56 18.01 -2.35
C LYS A 243 -2.43 19.18 -1.91
N ARG A 244 -3.67 18.93 -1.50
CA ARG A 244 -4.60 19.97 -1.02
C ARG A 244 -4.10 20.61 0.25
N GLU A 245 -3.64 19.83 1.22
CA GLU A 245 -3.10 20.38 2.47
C GLU A 245 -1.81 21.16 2.23
N TYR A 246 -0.90 20.69 1.37
CA TYR A 246 0.29 21.43 0.96
C TYR A 246 -0.07 22.76 0.26
N ASN A 247 -1.02 22.72 -0.69
CA ASN A 247 -1.47 23.92 -1.41
C ASN A 247 -2.14 24.94 -0.48
N LYS A 248 -2.91 24.49 0.51
CA LYS A 248 -3.55 25.36 1.50
C LYS A 248 -2.52 26.19 2.28
N ARG A 249 -1.42 25.57 2.70
CA ARG A 249 -0.33 26.20 3.44
C ARG A 249 0.53 27.12 2.56
N ASN A 250 0.73 26.74 1.31
CA ASN A 250 1.60 27.42 0.36
C ASN A 250 0.83 28.25 -0.70
N ARG A 251 -0.39 28.71 -0.37
CA ARG A 251 -1.33 29.27 -1.33
C ARG A 251 -0.75 30.42 -2.16
N ALA A 252 -0.12 31.39 -1.52
CA ALA A 252 0.43 32.56 -2.22
C ALA A 252 1.51 32.16 -3.26
N ARG A 253 2.42 31.25 -2.87
CA ARG A 253 3.47 30.72 -3.74
C ARG A 253 2.89 29.93 -4.91
N THR A 254 1.92 29.04 -4.62
CA THR A 254 1.35 28.17 -5.64
C THR A 254 0.47 28.91 -6.64
N VAL A 255 -0.25 29.96 -6.24
CA VAL A 255 -1.01 30.82 -7.14
C VAL A 255 -0.07 31.54 -8.10
N ARG A 256 0.96 32.23 -7.57
CA ARG A 256 1.95 32.92 -8.39
C ARG A 256 2.61 32.00 -9.42
N LEU A 257 3.02 30.82 -9.00
CA LEU A 257 3.66 29.85 -9.91
C LEU A 257 2.68 29.37 -10.99
N LYS A 258 1.41 29.12 -10.66
CA LYS A 258 0.39 28.74 -11.64
C LYS A 258 0.16 29.81 -12.70
N GLU A 259 0.21 31.08 -12.33
CA GLU A 259 0.12 32.20 -13.28
C GLU A 259 1.32 32.20 -14.23
N GLU A 260 2.53 32.03 -13.73
CA GLU A 260 3.74 31.94 -14.55
C GLU A 260 3.73 30.70 -15.48
N ILE A 261 3.32 29.54 -14.98
CA ILE A 261 3.15 28.33 -15.79
C ILE A 261 2.09 28.59 -16.89
N GLY A 262 0.97 29.21 -16.53
CA GLY A 262 -0.09 29.56 -17.48
C GLY A 262 0.44 30.46 -18.63
N LYS A 263 1.19 31.51 -18.31
CA LYS A 263 1.84 32.37 -19.29
C LYS A 263 2.79 31.60 -20.21
N ALA A 264 3.65 30.76 -19.63
CA ALA A 264 4.63 29.97 -20.36
C ALA A 264 3.99 28.93 -21.32
N ILE A 265 2.85 28.33 -20.93
CA ILE A 265 2.13 27.35 -21.77
C ILE A 265 1.31 28.07 -22.86
N LEU A 266 0.63 29.17 -22.53
CA LEU A 266 -0.18 29.92 -23.50
C LEU A 266 0.67 30.52 -24.62
N SER A 267 1.92 30.90 -24.32
CA SER A 267 2.85 31.39 -25.33
C SER A 267 3.28 30.33 -26.37
N LYS A 268 3.01 29.04 -26.10
CA LYS A 268 3.31 27.93 -27.02
C LYS A 268 2.10 27.45 -27.82
N LYS A 269 0.92 27.96 -27.55
CA LYS A 269 -0.28 27.69 -28.37
C LYS A 269 -0.34 28.75 -29.46
N VAL A 270 0.31 28.47 -30.59
CA VAL A 270 0.10 29.16 -31.87
C VAL A 270 -0.86 28.33 -32.71
#